data_da019d9444a3412a52178313db54c612
#
_entry.id   da019d9444a3412a52178313db54c612
#
_cell.length_a   1.000
_cell.length_b   1.000
_cell.length_c   1.000
_cell.angle_alpha   90.00
_cell.angle_beta   90.00
_cell.angle_gamma   90.00
#
_symmetry.space_group_name_H-M   'P 1'
#
loop_
_entity.id
_entity.type
_entity.pdbx_description
1 polymer ?
#
loop_
_entity_poly.entity_id
_entity_poly.type
_entity_poly.pdbx_seq_one_letter_code
_entity_poly.pdbx_strand_id
1 'polypeptide(L)'
;MLPLVSACATVPLVQTGSLSSYDRLQPDDGMLTKARVSVDKDAILAARTVRIIPTTFSTAAPPAKLSERDRRLVANAVDRSVCIGLSDRFQIVLPPQMAELTVHVSIASIIPTDEVAAATSKVLDIGQSVVTSAGLVETAVPIPSVRVPIGLGGIALEAEAVDPAGYQRAAMLWARGANSFTGNTRVSPVGDAYELASSFGDDFSELLVTGVSPFSTKMPSLPTMQRVKSLFGGAPKESACDAFGRVGVTDMLAAQFGLPPGWTDKGQQADAQAR
;
A
#
# COMPACT_ATOMS: atom_id res chain seq x y z
N MET A 1 24.75 10.92 -25.91
CA MET A 1 24.27 10.04 -24.82
C MET A 1 23.41 10.90 -23.92
N LEU A 2 22.08 10.78 -24.01
CA LEU A 2 21.18 11.39 -23.02
C LEU A 2 21.28 10.59 -21.74
N PRO A 3 21.41 11.23 -20.56
CA PRO A 3 21.29 10.53 -19.30
C PRO A 3 19.86 9.97 -19.19
N LEU A 4 19.72 8.68 -19.00
CA LEU A 4 18.47 8.05 -18.56
C LEU A 4 18.12 8.65 -17.19
N VAL A 5 17.24 9.64 -17.20
CA VAL A 5 16.68 10.21 -15.97
C VAL A 5 15.91 9.07 -15.29
N SER A 6 16.29 8.74 -14.07
CA SER A 6 15.62 7.72 -13.28
C SER A 6 14.14 8.09 -13.08
N ALA A 7 13.25 7.38 -13.75
CA ALA A 7 11.80 7.65 -13.77
C ALA A 7 11.07 7.17 -12.49
N CYS A 8 11.82 6.85 -11.44
CA CYS A 8 11.28 6.34 -10.17
C CYS A 8 11.84 7.14 -8.99
N ALA A 9 11.00 7.43 -8.01
CA ALA A 9 11.46 7.93 -6.72
C ALA A 9 12.22 6.83 -5.99
N THR A 10 13.38 7.17 -5.44
CA THR A 10 14.16 6.25 -4.62
C THR A 10 13.81 6.46 -3.15
N VAL A 11 13.26 5.42 -2.51
CA VAL A 11 12.96 5.41 -1.08
C VAL A 11 13.94 4.45 -0.40
N PRO A 12 14.75 4.91 0.55
CA PRO A 12 15.66 4.04 1.27
C PRO A 12 14.89 3.09 2.21
N LEU A 13 15.39 1.86 2.37
CA LEU A 13 14.97 1.02 3.48
C LEU A 13 15.49 1.62 4.79
N VAL A 14 14.59 1.80 5.75
CA VAL A 14 14.90 2.35 7.07
C VAL A 14 14.57 1.31 8.13
N GLN A 15 15.47 1.11 9.08
CA GLN A 15 15.23 0.33 10.29
C GLN A 15 14.95 1.32 11.43
N THR A 16 13.75 1.24 11.98
CA THR A 16 13.28 2.19 13.00
C THR A 16 13.18 1.58 14.40
N GLY A 17 13.46 0.29 14.53
CA GLY A 17 13.32 -0.44 15.79
C GLY A 17 11.87 -0.86 16.08
N SER A 18 10.98 -0.84 15.09
CA SER A 18 9.58 -1.21 15.28
C SER A 18 9.33 -2.72 15.24
N LEU A 19 10.29 -3.50 14.70
CA LEU A 19 10.22 -4.96 14.69
C LEU A 19 10.81 -5.56 15.95
N SER A 20 10.33 -6.71 16.36
CA SER A 20 10.86 -7.48 17.49
C SER A 20 12.28 -8.02 17.24
N SER A 21 12.65 -8.31 15.97
CA SER A 21 14.01 -8.68 15.54
C SER A 21 14.24 -8.35 14.07
N TYR A 22 15.51 -8.02 13.75
CA TYR A 22 16.00 -7.79 12.38
C TYR A 22 16.98 -8.85 11.90
N ASP A 23 17.36 -9.78 12.78
CA ASP A 23 18.51 -10.69 12.57
C ASP A 23 18.32 -11.68 11.42
N ARG A 24 17.07 -12.08 11.17
CA ARG A 24 16.74 -13.07 10.12
C ARG A 24 16.34 -12.44 8.80
N LEU A 25 16.31 -11.13 8.70
CA LEU A 25 15.92 -10.43 7.48
C LEU A 25 16.98 -10.58 6.40
N GLN A 26 16.61 -11.14 5.27
CA GLN A 26 17.46 -11.29 4.08
C GLN A 26 17.02 -10.30 3.00
N PRO A 27 17.97 -9.71 2.24
CA PRO A 27 17.64 -8.89 1.08
C PRO A 27 16.86 -9.70 0.04
N ASP A 28 15.74 -9.16 -0.41
CA ASP A 28 14.90 -9.78 -1.44
C ASP A 28 14.13 -8.68 -2.18
N ASP A 29 14.83 -8.01 -3.09
CA ASP A 29 14.31 -6.86 -3.81
C ASP A 29 13.40 -7.30 -4.97
N GLY A 30 12.25 -6.63 -5.09
CA GLY A 30 11.42 -6.68 -6.28
C GLY A 30 11.91 -5.74 -7.38
N MET A 31 11.20 -5.72 -8.51
CA MET A 31 11.56 -4.86 -9.65
C MET A 31 11.48 -3.35 -9.31
N LEU A 32 10.48 -2.94 -8.55
CA LEU A 32 10.24 -1.54 -8.14
C LEU A 32 10.30 -1.35 -6.62
N THR A 33 10.54 -2.42 -5.87
CA THR A 33 10.46 -2.48 -4.42
C THR A 33 11.81 -2.86 -3.85
N LYS A 34 12.27 -2.14 -2.85
CA LYS A 34 13.37 -2.56 -2.00
C LYS A 34 12.78 -3.28 -0.80
N ALA A 35 13.28 -4.49 -0.53
CA ALA A 35 12.76 -5.28 0.57
C ALA A 35 13.83 -6.11 1.28
N ARG A 36 13.56 -6.39 2.56
CA ARG A 36 14.20 -7.47 3.31
C ARG A 36 13.11 -8.30 3.95
N VAL A 37 13.21 -9.61 3.84
CA VAL A 37 12.15 -10.53 4.22
C VAL A 37 12.68 -11.64 5.11
N SER A 38 11.88 -12.07 6.05
CA SER A 38 12.06 -13.28 6.85
C SER A 38 10.73 -13.96 7.02
N VAL A 39 10.66 -15.28 6.86
CA VAL A 39 9.43 -16.06 7.07
C VAL A 39 9.74 -17.46 7.59
N ASP A 40 9.01 -17.84 8.64
CA ASP A 40 8.90 -19.22 9.12
C ASP A 40 7.68 -19.86 8.44
N LYS A 41 7.94 -20.45 7.27
CA LYS A 41 6.89 -20.96 6.38
C LYS A 41 5.95 -21.94 7.11
N ASP A 42 6.50 -22.87 7.87
CA ASP A 42 5.70 -23.91 8.51
C ASP A 42 4.79 -23.32 9.59
N ALA A 43 5.31 -22.40 10.40
CA ALA A 43 4.53 -21.73 11.44
C ALA A 43 3.45 -20.82 10.81
N ILE A 44 3.77 -20.09 9.75
CA ILE A 44 2.80 -19.25 9.04
C ILE A 44 1.70 -20.11 8.41
N LEU A 45 2.06 -21.21 7.74
CA LEU A 45 1.09 -22.08 7.10
C LEU A 45 0.23 -22.91 8.10
N ALA A 46 0.69 -23.13 9.31
CA ALA A 46 -0.09 -23.77 10.37
C ALA A 46 -1.18 -22.85 10.95
N ALA A 47 -0.94 -21.53 11.00
CA ALA A 47 -1.86 -20.56 11.57
C ALA A 47 -3.11 -20.38 10.73
N ARG A 48 -4.26 -20.16 11.36
CA ARG A 48 -5.59 -19.97 10.74
C ARG A 48 -6.23 -18.64 11.08
N THR A 49 -5.86 -18.07 12.23
CA THR A 49 -6.43 -16.83 12.74
C THR A 49 -5.37 -15.75 12.84
N VAL A 50 -5.74 -14.52 12.48
CA VAL A 50 -4.84 -13.36 12.56
C VAL A 50 -5.57 -12.17 13.16
N ARG A 51 -4.86 -11.42 14.00
CA ARG A 51 -5.27 -10.09 14.49
C ARG A 51 -4.38 -9.04 13.85
N ILE A 52 -4.97 -7.97 13.40
CA ILE A 52 -4.25 -6.81 12.87
C ILE A 52 -4.30 -5.71 13.91
N ILE A 53 -3.14 -5.24 14.33
CA ILE A 53 -3.01 -4.06 15.20
C ILE A 53 -2.97 -2.83 14.28
N PRO A 54 -3.72 -1.77 14.60
CA PRO A 54 -3.71 -0.55 13.78
C PRO A 54 -2.30 -0.04 13.52
N THR A 55 -2.04 0.29 12.25
CA THR A 55 -0.74 0.79 11.78
C THR A 55 -0.31 2.04 12.52
N THR A 56 0.92 2.05 12.98
CA THR A 56 1.54 3.17 13.69
C THR A 56 2.57 3.89 12.82
N PHE A 57 2.99 5.08 13.26
CA PHE A 57 4.15 5.76 12.69
C PHE A 57 5.35 5.59 13.62
N SER A 58 6.49 5.28 13.04
CA SER A 58 7.71 5.21 13.82
C SER A 58 8.08 6.60 14.38
N THR A 59 8.50 6.63 15.63
CA THR A 59 9.02 7.82 16.29
C THR A 59 10.49 8.08 15.99
N ALA A 60 11.20 7.09 15.45
CA ALA A 60 12.64 7.18 15.15
C ALA A 60 12.93 7.88 13.81
N ALA A 61 11.94 7.96 12.90
CA ALA A 61 12.11 8.68 11.65
C ALA A 61 11.77 10.17 11.82
N PRO A 62 12.50 11.09 11.14
CA PRO A 62 12.12 12.49 11.14
C PRO A 62 10.71 12.62 10.58
N PRO A 63 9.79 13.29 11.30
CA PRO A 63 8.42 13.41 10.84
C PRO A 63 8.39 14.19 9.53
N ALA A 64 7.90 13.60 8.46
CA ALA A 64 7.45 14.39 7.32
C ALA A 64 6.43 15.42 7.82
N LYS A 65 6.44 16.64 7.25
CA LYS A 65 5.47 17.68 7.59
C LYS A 65 4.09 17.31 7.04
N LEU A 66 3.51 16.26 7.58
CA LEU A 66 2.18 15.76 7.23
C LEU A 66 1.18 16.10 8.33
N SER A 67 -0.02 16.45 7.92
CA SER A 67 -1.12 16.63 8.86
C SER A 67 -1.47 15.31 9.53
N GLU A 68 -2.05 15.38 10.73
CA GLU A 68 -2.52 14.19 11.44
C GLU A 68 -3.63 13.45 10.65
N ARG A 69 -4.42 14.18 9.89
CA ARG A 69 -5.42 13.62 8.98
C ARG A 69 -4.75 12.78 7.88
N ASP A 70 -3.69 13.30 7.25
CA ASP A 70 -2.99 12.59 6.19
C ASP A 70 -2.30 11.33 6.72
N ARG A 71 -1.72 11.41 7.93
CA ARG A 71 -1.13 10.24 8.60
C ARG A 71 -2.16 9.15 8.82
N ARG A 72 -3.32 9.48 9.40
CA ARG A 72 -4.41 8.52 9.62
C ARG A 72 -4.93 7.94 8.31
N LEU A 73 -5.03 8.75 7.27
CA LEU A 73 -5.48 8.31 5.95
C LEU A 73 -4.56 7.22 5.37
N VAL A 74 -3.23 7.42 5.43
CA VAL A 74 -2.27 6.43 4.94
C VAL A 74 -2.27 5.18 5.83
N ALA A 75 -2.25 5.33 7.16
CA ALA A 75 -2.30 4.21 8.09
C ALA A 75 -3.53 3.33 7.85
N ASN A 76 -4.69 3.95 7.69
CA ASN A 76 -5.95 3.25 7.38
C ASN A 76 -5.92 2.52 6.04
N ALA A 77 -5.29 3.11 5.02
CA ALA A 77 -5.13 2.46 3.72
C ALA A 77 -4.23 1.22 3.83
N VAL A 78 -3.17 1.28 4.65
CA VAL A 78 -2.30 0.14 4.95
C VAL A 78 -3.09 -0.96 5.67
N ASP A 79 -3.78 -0.64 6.76
CA ASP A 79 -4.56 -1.59 7.55
C ASP A 79 -5.62 -2.30 6.70
N ARG A 80 -6.35 -1.53 5.90
CA ARG A 80 -7.37 -2.05 4.99
C ARG A 80 -6.78 -3.00 3.96
N SER A 81 -5.68 -2.62 3.31
CA SER A 81 -5.07 -3.45 2.27
C SER A 81 -4.52 -4.76 2.82
N VAL A 82 -3.86 -4.70 3.98
CA VAL A 82 -3.38 -5.89 4.70
C VAL A 82 -4.55 -6.78 5.12
N CYS A 83 -5.62 -6.21 5.69
CA CYS A 83 -6.78 -6.97 6.13
C CYS A 83 -7.45 -7.71 4.95
N ILE A 84 -7.68 -7.02 3.83
CA ILE A 84 -8.28 -7.61 2.63
C ILE A 84 -7.41 -8.76 2.11
N GLY A 85 -6.10 -8.55 1.97
CA GLY A 85 -5.20 -9.57 1.47
C GLY A 85 -5.09 -10.78 2.40
N LEU A 86 -5.01 -10.58 3.72
CA LEU A 86 -4.96 -11.68 4.69
C LEU A 86 -6.27 -12.46 4.75
N SER A 87 -7.41 -11.84 4.48
CA SER A 87 -8.73 -12.48 4.49
C SER A 87 -8.87 -13.57 3.42
N ASP A 88 -7.96 -13.66 2.46
CA ASP A 88 -7.97 -14.73 1.46
C ASP A 88 -7.77 -16.12 2.11
N ARG A 89 -7.00 -16.17 3.20
CA ARG A 89 -6.68 -17.42 3.88
C ARG A 89 -7.01 -17.42 5.38
N PHE A 90 -6.79 -16.30 6.06
CA PHE A 90 -6.96 -16.20 7.50
C PHE A 90 -8.37 -15.72 7.88
N GLN A 91 -8.86 -16.22 9.00
CA GLN A 91 -9.96 -15.59 9.73
C GLN A 91 -9.40 -14.39 10.50
N ILE A 92 -9.94 -13.20 10.25
CA ILE A 92 -9.56 -11.99 10.97
C ILE A 92 -10.32 -11.94 12.29
N VAL A 93 -9.60 -11.90 13.39
CA VAL A 93 -10.22 -11.89 14.74
C VAL A 93 -9.99 -10.57 15.46
N LEU A 94 -11.01 -10.13 16.19
CA LEU A 94 -10.98 -8.93 17.02
C LEU A 94 -10.94 -9.32 18.51
N PRO A 95 -10.46 -8.44 19.41
CA PRO A 95 -10.59 -8.65 20.84
C PRO A 95 -12.05 -8.95 21.25
N PRO A 96 -12.33 -9.86 22.18
CA PRO A 96 -11.38 -10.60 23.04
C PRO A 96 -10.86 -11.92 22.45
N GLN A 97 -11.18 -12.29 21.22
CA GLN A 97 -10.77 -13.57 20.64
C GLN A 97 -9.23 -13.65 20.55
N MET A 98 -8.68 -14.82 20.87
CA MET A 98 -7.24 -15.06 20.72
C MET A 98 -6.89 -15.30 19.25
N ALA A 99 -5.80 -14.69 18.79
CA ALA A 99 -5.25 -14.91 17.46
C ALA A 99 -4.01 -15.81 17.53
N GLU A 100 -3.82 -16.65 16.52
CA GLU A 100 -2.59 -17.45 16.38
C GLU A 100 -1.42 -16.62 15.83
N LEU A 101 -1.74 -15.54 15.11
CA LEU A 101 -0.77 -14.53 14.70
C LEU A 101 -1.29 -13.12 15.00
N THR A 102 -0.40 -12.26 15.44
CA THR A 102 -0.67 -10.82 15.56
C THR A 102 0.23 -10.08 14.58
N VAL A 103 -0.37 -9.29 13.72
CA VAL A 103 0.31 -8.45 12.72
C VAL A 103 0.47 -7.05 13.27
N HIS A 104 1.72 -6.56 13.21
CA HIS A 104 2.10 -5.20 13.52
C HIS A 104 2.68 -4.56 12.27
N VAL A 105 2.24 -3.35 11.94
CA VAL A 105 2.79 -2.54 10.86
C VAL A 105 3.17 -1.16 11.38
N SER A 106 4.34 -0.68 10.99
CA SER A 106 4.81 0.66 11.28
C SER A 106 5.26 1.37 10.01
N ILE A 107 4.78 2.59 9.80
CA ILE A 107 5.25 3.45 8.72
C ILE A 107 6.57 4.08 9.17
N ALA A 108 7.65 3.66 8.54
CA ALA A 108 9.00 4.10 8.85
C ALA A 108 9.29 5.49 8.29
N SER A 109 8.83 5.77 7.06
CA SER A 109 8.95 7.10 6.45
C SER A 109 7.95 7.30 5.31
N ILE A 110 7.60 8.55 5.06
CA ILE A 110 6.87 8.99 3.86
C ILE A 110 7.68 10.10 3.20
N ILE A 111 7.92 9.96 1.91
CA ILE A 111 8.38 11.05 1.04
C ILE A 111 7.12 11.68 0.46
N PRO A 112 6.82 12.95 0.77
CA PRO A 112 5.62 13.60 0.26
C PRO A 112 5.62 13.72 -1.25
N THR A 113 4.43 13.61 -1.84
CA THR A 113 4.19 13.93 -3.25
C THR A 113 4.19 15.45 -3.44
N ASP A 114 4.84 15.95 -4.48
CA ASP A 114 4.72 17.36 -4.87
C ASP A 114 3.36 17.57 -5.56
N GLU A 115 2.49 18.34 -4.94
CA GLU A 115 1.12 18.56 -5.40
C GLU A 115 1.09 19.34 -6.72
N VAL A 116 2.03 20.25 -6.94
CA VAL A 116 2.11 21.05 -8.19
C VAL A 116 2.51 20.15 -9.35
N ALA A 117 3.53 19.30 -9.16
CA ALA A 117 3.97 18.35 -10.17
C ALA A 117 2.87 17.29 -10.44
N ALA A 118 2.16 16.83 -9.41
CA ALA A 118 1.03 15.92 -9.53
C ALA A 118 -0.12 16.55 -10.34
N ALA A 119 -0.50 17.78 -10.03
CA ALA A 119 -1.55 18.50 -10.74
C ALA A 119 -1.18 18.73 -12.23
N THR A 120 0.05 19.14 -12.50
CA THR A 120 0.56 19.34 -13.88
C THR A 120 0.51 18.03 -14.67
N SER A 121 0.96 16.92 -14.08
CA SER A 121 0.92 15.60 -14.70
C SER A 121 -0.51 15.19 -15.05
N LYS A 122 -1.48 15.48 -14.15
CA LYS A 122 -2.88 15.13 -14.36
C LYS A 122 -3.55 15.95 -15.44
N VAL A 123 -3.25 17.23 -15.54
CA VAL A 123 -3.77 18.10 -16.61
C VAL A 123 -3.30 17.61 -17.98
N LEU A 124 -2.04 17.20 -18.11
CA LEU A 124 -1.51 16.62 -19.33
C LEU A 124 -2.21 15.30 -19.71
N ASP A 125 -2.46 14.43 -18.75
CA ASP A 125 -3.15 13.14 -18.93
C ASP A 125 -4.59 13.34 -19.42
N ILE A 126 -5.34 14.23 -18.79
CA ILE A 126 -6.72 14.58 -19.20
C ILE A 126 -6.73 15.21 -20.58
N GLY A 127 -5.78 16.12 -20.85
CA GLY A 127 -5.64 16.78 -22.16
C GLY A 127 -5.42 15.79 -23.29
N GLN A 128 -4.56 14.79 -23.10
CA GLN A 128 -4.33 13.71 -24.07
C GLN A 128 -5.59 12.85 -24.28
N SER A 129 -6.29 12.52 -23.22
CA SER A 129 -7.52 11.72 -23.32
C SER A 129 -8.63 12.43 -24.11
N VAL A 130 -8.74 13.75 -23.96
CA VAL A 130 -9.73 14.55 -24.72
C VAL A 130 -9.36 14.62 -26.21
N VAL A 131 -8.08 14.82 -26.52
CA VAL A 131 -7.59 14.89 -27.92
C VAL A 131 -7.82 13.56 -28.64
N THR A 132 -7.58 12.42 -27.98
CA THR A 132 -7.84 11.08 -28.55
C THR A 132 -9.34 10.82 -28.73
N SER A 133 -10.17 11.20 -27.74
CA SER A 133 -11.63 11.00 -27.78
C SER A 133 -12.30 11.88 -28.84
N ALA A 134 -11.73 13.05 -29.13
CA ALA A 134 -12.24 13.96 -30.16
C ALA A 134 -11.84 13.57 -31.60
N GLY A 135 -11.12 12.45 -31.78
CA GLY A 135 -10.68 11.97 -33.09
C GLY A 135 -9.65 12.85 -33.77
N LEU A 136 -8.99 13.75 -33.03
CA LEU A 136 -7.98 14.67 -33.56
C LEU A 136 -6.62 13.98 -33.82
N VAL A 137 -6.44 12.75 -33.33
CA VAL A 137 -5.27 11.91 -33.60
C VAL A 137 -5.74 10.49 -33.86
N GLU A 138 -5.60 10.02 -35.09
CA GLU A 138 -5.83 8.62 -35.49
C GLU A 138 -4.65 7.73 -35.07
N THR A 139 -4.47 7.49 -33.79
CA THR A 139 -3.52 6.46 -33.34
C THR A 139 -4.29 5.37 -32.59
N ALA A 140 -4.36 4.20 -33.22
CA ALA A 140 -4.93 2.99 -32.63
C ALA A 140 -4.09 2.40 -31.48
N VAL A 141 -3.08 3.11 -31.00
CA VAL A 141 -2.22 2.69 -29.89
C VAL A 141 -2.60 3.53 -28.67
N PRO A 142 -3.08 2.91 -27.59
CA PRO A 142 -3.27 3.63 -26.32
C PRO A 142 -1.91 4.16 -25.88
N ILE A 143 -1.75 5.49 -25.91
CA ILE A 143 -0.55 6.14 -25.38
C ILE A 143 -0.64 6.02 -23.86
N PRO A 144 0.28 5.31 -23.19
CA PRO A 144 0.28 5.24 -21.73
C PRO A 144 0.44 6.67 -21.19
N SER A 145 -0.40 7.04 -20.24
CA SER A 145 -0.24 8.31 -19.54
C SER A 145 1.11 8.30 -18.80
N VAL A 146 2.03 9.16 -19.26
CA VAL A 146 3.36 9.26 -18.64
C VAL A 146 3.34 10.43 -17.67
N ARG A 147 3.43 10.11 -16.40
CA ARG A 147 3.58 11.09 -15.33
C ARG A 147 4.95 11.76 -15.42
N VAL A 148 5.00 13.08 -15.22
CA VAL A 148 6.27 13.81 -15.11
C VAL A 148 7.08 13.24 -13.93
N PRO A 149 8.34 12.80 -14.12
CA PRO A 149 9.14 12.14 -13.08
C PRO A 149 9.75 13.15 -12.08
N ILE A 150 8.96 14.12 -11.64
CA ILE A 150 9.36 15.17 -10.71
C ILE A 150 8.37 15.18 -9.56
N GLY A 151 8.87 15.29 -8.33
CA GLY A 151 8.02 15.35 -7.14
C GLY A 151 7.28 14.07 -6.83
N LEU A 152 7.80 12.92 -7.27
CA LEU A 152 7.26 11.61 -6.94
C LEU A 152 7.47 11.33 -5.46
N GLY A 153 6.40 10.93 -4.79
CA GLY A 153 6.42 10.51 -3.40
C GLY A 153 6.78 9.04 -3.21
N GLY A 154 6.75 8.59 -1.98
CA GLY A 154 7.01 7.20 -1.65
C GLY A 154 6.81 6.89 -0.18
N ILE A 155 6.94 5.61 0.16
CA ILE A 155 6.72 5.14 1.53
C ILE A 155 7.68 3.99 1.87
N ALA A 156 8.13 3.94 3.12
CA ALA A 156 8.82 2.81 3.71
C ALA A 156 8.06 2.31 4.93
N LEU A 157 7.96 0.98 5.06
CA LEU A 157 7.22 0.31 6.12
C LEU A 157 8.05 -0.82 6.72
N GLU A 158 7.76 -1.10 7.99
CA GLU A 158 8.19 -2.28 8.72
C GLU A 158 6.95 -3.07 9.14
N ALA A 159 6.96 -4.36 8.91
CA ALA A 159 5.85 -5.22 9.31
C ALA A 159 6.36 -6.53 9.87
N GLU A 160 5.62 -7.09 10.82
CA GLU A 160 5.88 -8.41 11.37
C GLU A 160 4.60 -9.14 11.74
N ALA A 161 4.68 -10.46 11.76
CA ALA A 161 3.69 -11.33 12.35
C ALA A 161 4.33 -12.12 13.49
N VAL A 162 3.76 -11.99 14.69
CA VAL A 162 4.23 -12.67 15.90
C VAL A 162 3.18 -13.65 16.40
N ASP A 163 3.63 -14.76 16.98
CA ASP A 163 2.75 -15.73 17.61
C ASP A 163 2.42 -15.31 19.08
N PRO A 164 1.50 -16.02 19.77
CA PRO A 164 1.15 -15.71 21.15
C PRO A 164 2.30 -15.85 22.17
N ALA A 165 3.35 -16.60 21.82
CA ALA A 165 4.55 -16.70 22.63
C ALA A 165 5.58 -15.57 22.39
N GLY A 166 5.27 -14.64 21.45
CA GLY A 166 6.11 -13.52 21.10
C GLY A 166 7.19 -13.83 20.07
N TYR A 167 7.19 -15.01 19.46
CA TYR A 167 8.16 -15.32 18.40
C TYR A 167 7.73 -14.69 17.09
N GLN A 168 8.67 -13.97 16.46
CA GLN A 168 8.49 -13.42 15.12
C GLN A 168 8.47 -14.55 14.09
N ARG A 169 7.33 -14.75 13.42
CA ARG A 169 7.12 -15.80 12.41
C ARG A 169 7.30 -15.29 10.99
N ALA A 170 7.07 -14.01 10.77
CA ALA A 170 7.43 -13.33 9.53
C ALA A 170 7.78 -11.88 9.82
N ALA A 171 8.65 -11.31 8.99
CA ALA A 171 8.96 -9.89 9.03
C ALA A 171 9.31 -9.38 7.63
N MET A 172 9.00 -8.12 7.37
CA MET A 172 9.30 -7.44 6.12
C MET A 172 9.70 -5.99 6.39
N LEU A 173 10.85 -5.59 5.87
CA LEU A 173 11.16 -4.19 5.57
C LEU A 173 10.79 -3.97 4.12
N TRP A 174 10.05 -2.91 3.83
CA TRP A 174 9.55 -2.62 2.50
C TRP A 174 9.66 -1.13 2.20
N ALA A 175 10.17 -0.79 1.03
CA ALA A 175 10.26 0.60 0.58
C ALA A 175 10.03 0.68 -0.91
N ARG A 176 9.16 1.61 -1.32
CA ARG A 176 8.84 1.86 -2.73
C ARG A 176 8.54 3.32 -2.95
N GLY A 177 9.07 3.85 -4.05
CA GLY A 177 8.68 5.15 -4.57
C GLY A 177 7.67 5.00 -5.70
N ALA A 178 6.88 6.04 -5.91
CA ALA A 178 6.05 6.14 -7.09
C ALA A 178 6.93 6.18 -8.35
N ASN A 179 6.36 5.76 -9.46
CA ASN A 179 7.02 5.80 -10.76
C ASN A 179 6.13 6.49 -11.80
N SER A 180 6.72 6.84 -12.93
CA SER A 180 6.02 7.58 -13.98
C SER A 180 5.06 6.73 -14.83
N PHE A 181 5.05 5.42 -14.67
CA PHE A 181 4.35 4.50 -15.57
C PHE A 181 3.19 3.75 -14.94
N THR A 182 3.21 3.56 -13.62
CA THR A 182 2.20 2.79 -12.91
C THR A 182 1.65 3.59 -11.74
N GLY A 183 0.36 3.55 -11.55
CA GLY A 183 -0.35 4.20 -10.46
C GLY A 183 -1.08 5.49 -10.88
N ASN A 184 -2.12 5.80 -10.13
CA ASN A 184 -2.89 7.02 -10.33
C ASN A 184 -2.20 8.20 -9.65
N THR A 185 -2.06 9.30 -10.38
CA THR A 185 -1.57 10.55 -9.79
C THR A 185 -2.70 11.20 -9.01
N ARG A 186 -2.55 11.35 -7.70
CA ARG A 186 -3.48 12.09 -6.84
C ARG A 186 -2.82 13.38 -6.36
N VAL A 187 -3.54 14.48 -6.41
CA VAL A 187 -3.07 15.80 -5.98
C VAL A 187 -3.20 15.92 -4.46
N SER A 188 -2.25 15.35 -3.74
CA SER A 188 -2.20 15.31 -2.28
C SER A 188 -0.77 15.05 -1.82
N PRO A 189 -0.31 15.64 -0.69
CA PRO A 189 1.01 15.36 -0.13
C PRO A 189 1.25 13.87 0.15
N VAL A 190 0.21 13.11 0.35
CA VAL A 190 0.24 11.66 0.61
C VAL A 190 -0.32 10.83 -0.54
N GLY A 191 -0.55 11.43 -1.71
CA GLY A 191 -1.19 10.75 -2.84
C GLY A 191 -0.47 9.46 -3.23
N ASP A 192 0.84 9.52 -3.41
CA ASP A 192 1.65 8.36 -3.75
C ASP A 192 1.76 7.33 -2.60
N ALA A 193 1.94 7.79 -1.37
CA ALA A 193 2.01 6.91 -0.21
C ALA A 193 0.68 6.14 -0.01
N TYR A 194 -0.46 6.80 -0.24
CA TYR A 194 -1.78 6.18 -0.19
C TYR A 194 -1.95 5.08 -1.25
N GLU A 195 -1.56 5.34 -2.48
CA GLU A 195 -1.62 4.32 -3.55
C GLU A 195 -0.64 3.16 -3.30
N LEU A 196 0.55 3.46 -2.79
CA LEU A 196 1.55 2.45 -2.47
C LEU A 196 1.19 1.58 -1.26
N ALA A 197 0.29 2.05 -0.39
CA ALA A 197 -0.24 1.25 0.73
C ALA A 197 -0.91 -0.05 0.24
N SER A 198 -1.58 -0.01 -0.91
CA SER A 198 -2.16 -1.23 -1.50
C SER A 198 -1.09 -2.20 -1.98
N SER A 199 -0.03 -1.70 -2.64
CA SER A 199 1.09 -2.54 -3.08
C SER A 199 1.80 -3.21 -1.91
N PHE A 200 2.01 -2.48 -0.81
CA PHE A 200 2.56 -3.06 0.41
C PHE A 200 1.64 -4.15 0.99
N GLY A 201 0.33 -3.86 1.09
CA GLY A 201 -0.65 -4.83 1.59
C GLY A 201 -0.66 -6.10 0.76
N ASP A 202 -0.43 -5.99 -0.54
CA ASP A 202 -0.28 -7.11 -1.46
C ASP A 202 0.93 -7.97 -1.13
N ASP A 203 2.08 -7.34 -1.14
CA ASP A 203 3.35 -8.01 -0.94
C ASP A 203 3.40 -8.67 0.46
N PHE A 204 2.98 -7.96 1.51
CA PHE A 204 3.00 -8.52 2.86
C PHE A 204 1.95 -9.61 3.08
N SER A 205 0.77 -9.45 2.51
CA SER A 205 -0.26 -10.49 2.59
C SER A 205 0.14 -11.75 1.81
N GLU A 206 0.76 -11.62 0.63
CA GLU A 206 1.26 -12.77 -0.13
C GLU A 206 2.31 -13.54 0.67
N LEU A 207 3.23 -12.84 1.36
CA LEU A 207 4.20 -13.46 2.25
C LEU A 207 3.52 -14.34 3.31
N LEU A 208 2.48 -13.82 3.97
CA LEU A 208 1.77 -14.56 5.04
C LEU A 208 0.83 -15.64 4.50
N VAL A 209 0.20 -15.41 3.37
CA VAL A 209 -0.74 -16.37 2.77
C VAL A 209 -0.02 -17.58 2.20
N THR A 210 1.14 -17.36 1.57
CA THR A 210 1.89 -18.41 0.86
C THR A 210 3.06 -18.98 1.67
N GLY A 211 3.55 -18.24 2.66
CA GLY A 211 4.79 -18.57 3.38
C GLY A 211 6.04 -18.45 2.49
N VAL A 212 5.96 -17.67 1.40
CA VAL A 212 7.04 -17.45 0.44
C VAL A 212 7.11 -15.96 0.12
N SER A 213 8.32 -15.45 -0.09
CA SER A 213 8.49 -14.05 -0.46
C SER A 213 7.82 -13.74 -1.81
N PRO A 214 7.07 -12.64 -1.91
CA PRO A 214 6.42 -12.21 -3.15
C PRO A 214 7.43 -11.83 -4.24
N PHE A 215 8.70 -11.60 -3.88
CA PHE A 215 9.76 -11.21 -4.81
C PHE A 215 10.56 -12.38 -5.35
N SER A 216 10.37 -13.59 -4.80
CA SER A 216 11.11 -14.80 -5.20
C SER A 216 10.73 -15.32 -6.59
N THR A 217 9.54 -14.95 -7.09
CA THR A 217 9.08 -15.29 -8.44
C THR A 217 9.10 -14.07 -9.34
N LYS A 218 9.74 -14.19 -10.52
CA LYS A 218 9.80 -13.09 -11.51
C LYS A 218 8.48 -12.81 -12.22
N MET A 219 7.43 -13.59 -11.96
CA MET A 219 6.10 -13.36 -12.52
C MET A 219 5.22 -12.66 -11.48
N PRO A 220 4.59 -11.54 -11.85
CA PRO A 220 3.62 -10.89 -10.96
C PRO A 220 2.47 -11.87 -10.66
N SER A 221 2.12 -11.99 -9.39
CA SER A 221 0.93 -12.73 -8.99
C SER A 221 -0.32 -12.05 -9.54
N LEU A 222 -1.27 -12.85 -10.04
CA LEU A 222 -2.56 -12.30 -10.47
C LEU A 222 -3.35 -11.86 -9.21
N PRO A 223 -4.01 -10.70 -9.25
CA PRO A 223 -4.83 -10.25 -8.13
C PRO A 223 -5.94 -11.26 -7.85
N THR A 224 -6.17 -11.55 -6.57
CA THR A 224 -7.24 -12.46 -6.18
C THR A 224 -8.63 -11.89 -6.52
N MET A 225 -9.62 -12.76 -6.70
CA MET A 225 -11.01 -12.32 -6.98
C MET A 225 -11.58 -11.44 -5.87
N GLN A 226 -11.17 -11.66 -4.61
CA GLN A 226 -11.58 -10.83 -3.49
C GLN A 226 -11.02 -9.42 -3.61
N ARG A 227 -9.78 -9.30 -4.07
CA ARG A 227 -9.14 -8.04 -4.34
C ARG A 227 -9.82 -7.27 -5.47
N VAL A 228 -10.14 -7.96 -6.55
CA VAL A 228 -10.92 -7.37 -7.65
C VAL A 228 -12.27 -6.86 -7.13
N LYS A 229 -12.99 -7.64 -6.32
CA LYS A 229 -14.26 -7.20 -5.71
C LYS A 229 -14.08 -5.97 -4.81
N SER A 230 -13.02 -5.91 -4.00
CA SER A 230 -12.80 -4.77 -3.10
C SER A 230 -12.50 -3.47 -3.85
N LEU A 231 -11.85 -3.53 -5.01
CA LEU A 231 -11.63 -2.37 -5.89
C LEU A 231 -12.95 -1.76 -6.39
N PHE A 232 -13.99 -2.59 -6.55
CA PHE A 232 -15.34 -2.14 -6.93
C PHE A 232 -16.25 -1.85 -5.71
N GLY A 233 -15.70 -1.70 -4.52
CA GLY A 233 -16.46 -1.38 -3.30
C GLY A 233 -17.27 -2.55 -2.76
N GLY A 234 -16.97 -3.78 -3.18
CA GLY A 234 -17.59 -4.98 -2.63
C GLY A 234 -17.24 -5.17 -1.15
N ALA A 235 -18.14 -5.82 -0.41
CA ALA A 235 -17.89 -6.16 1.00
C ALA A 235 -16.63 -7.05 1.10
N PRO A 236 -15.76 -6.81 2.10
CA PRO A 236 -14.64 -7.70 2.37
C PRO A 236 -15.17 -9.09 2.75
N LYS A 237 -14.34 -10.11 2.53
CA LYS A 237 -14.70 -11.50 2.91
C LYS A 237 -14.91 -11.61 4.42
N GLU A 238 -14.06 -10.95 5.18
CA GLU A 238 -14.13 -10.88 6.63
C GLU A 238 -14.72 -9.52 7.07
N SER A 239 -15.84 -9.54 7.78
CA SER A 239 -16.51 -8.32 8.27
C SER A 239 -15.64 -7.50 9.22
N ALA A 240 -14.66 -8.12 9.87
CA ALA A 240 -13.68 -7.43 10.71
C ALA A 240 -12.88 -6.35 9.92
N CYS A 241 -12.70 -6.53 8.60
CA CYS A 241 -12.03 -5.56 7.76
C CYS A 241 -12.84 -4.27 7.54
N ASP A 242 -14.14 -4.28 7.81
CA ASP A 242 -14.96 -3.07 7.74
C ASP A 242 -14.52 -2.00 8.76
N ALA A 243 -13.86 -2.43 9.85
CA ALA A 243 -13.27 -1.51 10.83
C ALA A 243 -12.25 -0.53 10.21
N PHE A 244 -11.63 -0.91 9.09
CA PHE A 244 -10.65 -0.08 8.39
C PHE A 244 -11.25 0.74 7.23
N GLY A 245 -12.58 0.77 7.13
CA GLY A 245 -13.32 1.48 6.09
C GLY A 245 -13.33 0.73 4.74
N ARG A 246 -14.17 1.20 3.84
CA ARG A 246 -14.31 0.67 2.48
C ARG A 246 -13.91 1.72 1.46
N VAL A 247 -13.20 1.30 0.42
CA VAL A 247 -12.99 2.09 -0.78
C VAL A 247 -14.08 1.71 -1.78
N GLY A 248 -14.78 2.67 -2.31
CA GLY A 248 -15.87 2.45 -3.24
C GLY A 248 -15.54 2.91 -4.66
N VAL A 249 -16.51 2.70 -5.56
CA VAL A 249 -16.43 3.18 -6.97
C VAL A 249 -16.15 4.69 -7.04
N THR A 250 -16.66 5.45 -6.08
CA THR A 250 -16.41 6.90 -5.98
C THR A 250 -14.95 7.23 -5.77
N ASP A 251 -14.21 6.42 -4.99
CA ASP A 251 -12.77 6.63 -4.79
C ASP A 251 -11.97 6.26 -6.05
N MET A 252 -12.37 5.20 -6.74
CA MET A 252 -11.76 4.80 -8.01
C MET A 252 -11.94 5.90 -9.07
N LEU A 253 -13.14 6.47 -9.20
CA LEU A 253 -13.39 7.60 -10.08
C LEU A 253 -12.58 8.83 -9.66
N ALA A 254 -12.56 9.14 -8.35
CA ALA A 254 -11.77 10.25 -7.83
C ALA A 254 -10.27 10.08 -8.13
N ALA A 255 -9.74 8.86 -8.04
CA ALA A 255 -8.37 8.55 -8.40
C ALA A 255 -8.10 8.82 -9.89
N GLN A 256 -9.03 8.44 -10.76
CA GLN A 256 -8.93 8.69 -12.19
C GLN A 256 -8.84 10.17 -12.53
N PHE A 257 -9.56 11.02 -11.78
CA PHE A 257 -9.50 12.47 -11.91
C PHE A 257 -8.39 13.14 -11.08
N GLY A 258 -7.57 12.37 -10.37
CA GLY A 258 -6.47 12.89 -9.56
C GLY A 258 -6.91 13.59 -8.27
N LEU A 259 -8.15 13.38 -7.83
CA LEU A 259 -8.67 14.02 -6.63
C LEU A 259 -7.96 13.50 -5.37
N PRO A 260 -7.78 14.35 -4.34
CA PRO A 260 -7.18 13.93 -3.08
C PRO A 260 -7.90 12.72 -2.48
N PRO A 261 -7.18 11.70 -1.98
CA PRO A 261 -7.83 10.51 -1.42
C PRO A 261 -8.71 10.84 -0.20
N GLY A 262 -8.37 11.85 0.58
CA GLY A 262 -9.17 12.30 1.73
C GLY A 262 -10.54 12.91 1.40
N TRP A 263 -10.89 13.05 0.11
CA TRP A 263 -12.23 13.50 -0.28
C TRP A 263 -13.24 12.35 -0.32
N THR A 264 -12.78 11.17 -0.65
CA THR A 264 -13.61 9.98 -0.84
C THR A 264 -13.38 8.92 0.23
N ASP A 265 -12.14 8.78 0.71
CA ASP A 265 -11.80 7.90 1.82
C ASP A 265 -11.89 8.67 3.16
N LYS A 266 -12.91 8.37 3.92
CA LYS A 266 -13.16 8.98 5.25
C LYS A 266 -12.59 8.14 6.39
N GLY A 267 -12.06 6.95 6.09
CA GLY A 267 -11.48 6.04 7.06
C GLY A 267 -12.47 5.64 8.17
N GLN A 268 -11.93 5.26 9.33
CA GLN A 268 -12.71 4.87 10.52
C GLN A 268 -13.62 5.99 11.10
N GLN A 269 -13.44 7.26 10.71
CA GLN A 269 -14.16 8.37 11.33
C GLN A 269 -15.66 8.44 10.98
N ALA A 270 -16.09 7.80 9.88
CA ALA A 270 -17.49 7.82 9.48
C ALA A 270 -18.39 7.02 10.44
N ASP A 271 -17.85 5.96 11.07
CA ASP A 271 -18.63 5.07 11.93
C ASP A 271 -18.66 5.49 13.42
N ALA A 272 -17.68 6.29 13.85
CA ALA A 272 -17.62 6.79 15.23
C ALA A 272 -18.61 7.95 15.51
N GLN A 273 -19.06 8.66 14.49
CA GLN A 273 -20.05 9.75 14.60
C GLN A 273 -21.50 9.27 14.35
N ALA A 274 -21.69 8.02 13.92
CA ALA A 274 -23.00 7.43 13.66
C ALA A 274 -23.52 6.53 14.79
N ARG A 275 -22.84 6.50 15.96
CA ARG A 275 -23.28 5.75 17.16
C ARG A 275 -23.57 6.69 18.33
#